data_b49d4a3f594dcb5a00c2112fc85b21ab
#
_entry.id   b49d4a3f594dcb5a00c2112fc85b21ab
#
_cell.length_a   1.000
_cell.length_b   1.000
_cell.length_c   1.000
_cell.angle_alpha   90.00
_cell.angle_beta   90.00
_cell.angle_gamma   90.00
#
_symmetry.space_group_name_H-M   'P 1'
#
loop_
_entity.id
_entity.type
_entity.pdbx_description
1 polymer ?
#
loop_
_entity_poly.entity_id
_entity_poly.type
_entity_poly.pdbx_seq_one_letter_code
_entity_poly.pdbx_strand_id
1 'polypeptide(L)'
;MPGDANKIISNGTSAGGAMSALLGVSANAKEYEPYLKELGAAKADDQIYAVSAYCPVTNLEHEDEAYEWMFGDLDKFERIDFASLDASTFNDRSKKPKMITGELNATQKELSRELKVKFPAYLNSLNLKDAKGHVLSLDENGEGSFKEYINALISKAFTATKSSDKSTLTPKFITLDTQGCSLGYTFKLEDFIASLKRAKAVVAFDGLGLENPENDLFGDSKTPAKHFTKFAKERSEGEMAKASVIKMMNAMNYTKNEEAAKFYRIRQGTNDTDLALAVPAMLALSLKNAGKEVDFEAVWGQGHGGDYDLDELFAWMKRVVER
;
A
#
# COMPACT_ATOMS: atom_id res chain seq x y z
N MET A 1 -19.96 21.09 16.05
CA MET A 1 -20.09 21.45 14.62
C MET A 1 -21.31 20.72 14.06
N PRO A 2 -22.11 21.34 13.21
CA PRO A 2 -23.13 20.59 12.50
C PRO A 2 -22.46 19.67 11.49
N GLY A 3 -22.73 18.39 11.58
CA GLY A 3 -22.25 17.36 10.68
C GLY A 3 -23.31 16.27 10.52
N ASP A 4 -23.24 15.50 9.43
CA ASP A 4 -24.12 14.38 9.21
C ASP A 4 -23.39 13.10 9.69
N ALA A 5 -23.90 12.50 10.76
CA ALA A 5 -23.35 11.27 11.32
C ALA A 5 -23.41 10.07 10.34
N ASN A 6 -24.26 10.15 9.32
CA ASN A 6 -24.38 9.11 8.30
C ASN A 6 -23.40 9.33 7.11
N LYS A 7 -22.63 10.41 7.14
CA LYS A 7 -21.66 10.76 6.08
C LYS A 7 -20.27 11.00 6.63
N ILE A 8 -19.83 10.11 7.51
CA ILE A 8 -18.46 10.11 8.05
C ILE A 8 -17.50 9.65 6.96
N ILE A 9 -16.44 10.42 6.74
CA ILE A 9 -15.36 10.09 5.80
C ILE A 9 -14.06 9.95 6.59
N SER A 10 -13.40 8.80 6.50
CA SER A 10 -12.05 8.65 7.02
C SER A 10 -11.01 9.11 5.99
N ASN A 11 -9.92 9.70 6.45
CA ASN A 11 -8.78 10.05 5.61
C ASN A 11 -7.47 9.73 6.34
N GLY A 12 -6.49 9.22 5.63
CA GLY A 12 -5.19 8.94 6.23
C GLY A 12 -4.11 8.59 5.23
N THR A 13 -2.87 8.65 5.68
CA THR A 13 -1.66 8.38 4.91
C THR A 13 -0.85 7.28 5.57
N SER A 14 -0.22 6.38 4.79
CA SER A 14 0.66 5.32 5.30
C SER A 14 -0.11 4.37 6.25
N ALA A 15 0.34 4.23 7.50
CA ALA A 15 -0.41 3.51 8.54
C ALA A 15 -1.82 4.10 8.77
N GLY A 16 -1.96 5.44 8.71
CA GLY A 16 -3.27 6.11 8.76
C GLY A 16 -4.15 5.80 7.56
N GLY A 17 -3.55 5.60 6.38
CA GLY A 17 -4.24 5.12 5.17
C GLY A 17 -4.72 3.69 5.33
N ALA A 18 -3.90 2.82 5.93
CA ALA A 18 -4.27 1.45 6.28
C ALA A 18 -5.42 1.41 7.28
N MET A 19 -5.34 2.22 8.35
CA MET A 19 -6.41 2.34 9.34
C MET A 19 -7.72 2.84 8.71
N SER A 20 -7.65 3.85 7.84
CA SER A 20 -8.82 4.37 7.13
C SER A 20 -9.46 3.31 6.24
N ALA A 21 -8.64 2.55 5.50
CA ALA A 21 -9.11 1.45 4.66
C ALA A 21 -9.74 0.33 5.50
N LEU A 22 -9.07 -0.07 6.60
CA LEU A 22 -9.55 -1.12 7.49
C LEU A 22 -10.88 -0.72 8.15
N LEU A 23 -10.99 0.49 8.69
CA LEU A 23 -12.24 1.01 9.25
C LEU A 23 -13.38 0.95 8.22
N GLY A 24 -13.08 1.34 6.97
CA GLY A 24 -14.08 1.33 5.91
C GLY A 24 -14.58 -0.05 5.52
N VAL A 25 -13.75 -1.09 5.61
CA VAL A 25 -14.16 -2.45 5.20
C VAL A 25 -14.66 -3.29 6.35
N SER A 26 -14.25 -3.00 7.60
CA SER A 26 -14.54 -3.86 8.76
C SER A 26 -15.85 -3.54 9.48
N ALA A 27 -16.64 -2.60 8.98
CA ALA A 27 -17.89 -2.14 9.60
C ALA A 27 -18.69 -3.31 10.20
N ASN A 28 -19.03 -3.19 11.48
CA ASN A 28 -19.80 -4.16 12.26
C ASN A 28 -19.26 -5.60 12.23
N ALA A 29 -17.98 -5.81 11.92
CA ALA A 29 -17.39 -7.14 11.91
C ALA A 29 -17.28 -7.71 13.31
N LYS A 30 -17.91 -8.86 13.52
CA LYS A 30 -18.08 -9.51 14.85
C LYS A 30 -16.76 -9.79 15.56
N GLU A 31 -15.69 -9.98 14.83
CA GLU A 31 -14.37 -10.22 15.40
C GLU A 31 -13.86 -9.06 16.28
N TYR A 32 -14.34 -7.84 16.05
CA TYR A 32 -13.95 -6.67 16.85
C TYR A 32 -14.79 -6.49 18.11
N GLU A 33 -16.00 -7.07 18.20
CA GLU A 33 -16.91 -6.91 19.34
C GLU A 33 -16.27 -7.17 20.72
N PRO A 34 -15.47 -8.25 20.92
CA PRO A 34 -14.84 -8.50 22.22
C PRO A 34 -13.89 -7.38 22.65
N TYR A 35 -13.13 -6.81 21.71
CA TYR A 35 -12.17 -5.74 21.94
C TYR A 35 -12.88 -4.42 22.20
N LEU A 36 -13.92 -4.08 21.44
CA LEU A 36 -14.74 -2.89 21.67
C LEU A 36 -15.41 -2.93 23.04
N LYS A 37 -15.91 -4.10 23.44
CA LYS A 37 -16.50 -4.30 24.77
C LYS A 37 -15.48 -4.13 25.89
N GLU A 38 -14.27 -4.67 25.73
CA GLU A 38 -13.17 -4.55 26.69
C GLU A 38 -12.76 -3.10 26.87
N LEU A 39 -12.71 -2.33 25.78
CA LEU A 39 -12.41 -0.89 25.78
C LEU A 39 -13.56 -0.02 26.31
N GLY A 40 -14.74 -0.60 26.58
CA GLY A 40 -15.92 0.17 27.00
C GLY A 40 -16.50 1.05 25.91
N ALA A 41 -16.30 0.69 24.64
CA ALA A 41 -16.84 1.44 23.50
C ALA A 41 -18.37 1.49 23.56
N ALA A 42 -18.95 2.59 23.10
CA ALA A 42 -20.39 2.73 22.98
C ALA A 42 -20.97 1.67 22.03
N LYS A 43 -22.17 1.21 22.34
CA LYS A 43 -22.93 0.35 21.41
C LYS A 43 -23.50 1.22 20.30
N ALA A 44 -22.72 1.41 19.26
CA ALA A 44 -23.08 2.20 18.10
C ALA A 44 -22.65 1.44 16.83
N ASP A 45 -23.29 1.79 15.72
CA ASP A 45 -22.87 1.39 14.39
C ASP A 45 -21.51 2.05 14.08
N ASP A 46 -20.55 1.28 13.63
CA ASP A 46 -19.22 1.75 13.24
C ASP A 46 -19.04 1.88 11.72
N GLN A 47 -20.13 1.72 10.95
CA GLN A 47 -20.14 1.93 9.52
C GLN A 47 -19.76 3.39 9.19
N ILE A 48 -18.85 3.57 8.23
CA ILE A 48 -18.52 4.87 7.66
C ILE A 48 -18.96 4.97 6.21
N TYR A 49 -19.17 6.20 5.75
CA TYR A 49 -19.70 6.48 4.43
C TYR A 49 -18.67 6.31 3.33
N ALA A 50 -17.46 6.84 3.53
CA ALA A 50 -16.42 6.85 2.52
C ALA A 50 -15.01 6.82 3.13
N VAL A 51 -14.04 6.40 2.33
CA VAL A 51 -12.63 6.27 2.69
C VAL A 51 -11.76 7.03 1.70
N SER A 52 -10.82 7.82 2.21
CA SER A 52 -9.67 8.31 1.45
C SER A 52 -8.39 7.76 2.07
N ALA A 53 -7.59 7.06 1.29
CA ALA A 53 -6.35 6.44 1.74
C ALA A 53 -5.20 6.80 0.80
N TYR A 54 -4.15 7.40 1.35
CA TYR A 54 -2.89 7.64 0.66
C TYR A 54 -1.90 6.56 1.07
N CYS A 55 -1.24 5.94 0.09
CA CYS A 55 -0.23 4.90 0.28
C CYS A 55 -0.55 3.95 1.48
N PRO A 56 -1.72 3.30 1.48
CA PRO A 56 -2.16 2.49 2.62
C PRO A 56 -1.27 1.26 2.82
N VAL A 57 -0.53 1.22 3.92
CA VAL A 57 0.32 0.10 4.33
C VAL A 57 -0.57 -1.00 4.91
N THR A 58 -1.14 -1.82 4.05
CA THR A 58 -2.11 -2.87 4.39
C THR A 58 -1.68 -4.22 3.83
N ASN A 59 -2.39 -5.30 4.17
CA ASN A 59 -2.04 -6.65 3.69
C ASN A 59 -0.66 -7.12 4.16
N LEU A 60 -0.29 -6.75 5.39
CA LEU A 60 1.06 -6.93 5.96
C LEU A 60 1.56 -8.38 5.89
N GLU A 61 0.65 -9.37 5.94
CA GLU A 61 0.99 -10.81 5.82
C GLU A 61 1.72 -11.16 4.50
N HIS A 62 1.53 -10.33 3.45
CA HIS A 62 2.06 -10.57 2.10
C HIS A 62 2.80 -9.36 1.53
N GLU A 63 3.03 -8.36 2.36
CA GLU A 63 3.65 -7.11 1.92
C GLU A 63 5.13 -7.31 1.60
N ASP A 64 5.85 -8.13 2.38
CA ASP A 64 7.23 -8.51 2.10
C ASP A 64 7.37 -9.21 0.73
N GLU A 65 6.44 -10.10 0.41
CA GLU A 65 6.42 -10.78 -0.88
C GLU A 65 6.16 -9.80 -2.05
N ALA A 66 5.19 -8.90 -1.89
CA ALA A 66 4.86 -7.87 -2.87
C ALA A 66 6.00 -6.87 -3.05
N TYR A 67 6.66 -6.50 -1.95
CA TYR A 67 7.79 -5.58 -1.95
C TYR A 67 8.98 -6.17 -2.71
N GLU A 68 9.33 -7.42 -2.43
CA GLU A 68 10.45 -8.08 -3.12
C GLU A 68 10.10 -8.45 -4.58
N TRP A 69 8.82 -8.70 -4.91
CA TRP A 69 8.41 -8.82 -6.30
C TRP A 69 8.67 -7.53 -7.09
N MET A 70 8.43 -6.38 -6.48
CA MET A 70 8.59 -5.08 -7.14
C MET A 70 10.03 -4.55 -7.09
N PHE A 71 10.71 -4.65 -5.94
CA PHE A 71 12.00 -4.01 -5.69
C PHE A 71 13.16 -4.99 -5.49
N GLY A 72 12.93 -6.30 -5.56
CA GLY A 72 13.94 -7.32 -5.26
C GLY A 72 15.16 -7.34 -6.19
N ASP A 73 15.08 -6.69 -7.35
CA ASP A 73 16.22 -6.52 -8.26
C ASP A 73 17.08 -5.29 -7.91
N LEU A 74 16.70 -4.51 -6.88
CA LEU A 74 17.48 -3.38 -6.38
C LEU A 74 18.28 -3.79 -5.14
N ASP A 75 19.59 -3.81 -5.28
CA ASP A 75 20.50 -4.17 -4.17
C ASP A 75 20.75 -3.03 -3.17
N LYS A 76 20.62 -1.78 -3.61
CA LYS A 76 20.93 -0.60 -2.79
C LYS A 76 19.66 0.02 -2.22
N PHE A 77 19.71 0.31 -0.92
CA PHE A 77 18.60 0.98 -0.24
C PHE A 77 19.00 2.35 0.31
N GLU A 78 18.00 3.24 0.39
CA GLU A 78 18.13 4.58 0.97
C GLU A 78 16.84 4.94 1.68
N ARG A 79 16.90 5.14 3.00
CA ARG A 79 15.75 5.49 3.82
C ARG A 79 16.03 6.65 4.75
N ILE A 80 14.97 7.29 5.25
CA ILE A 80 15.08 8.28 6.32
C ILE A 80 15.51 7.57 7.61
N ASP A 81 16.46 8.17 8.30
CA ASP A 81 16.80 7.79 9.69
C ASP A 81 15.76 8.38 10.63
N PHE A 82 14.69 7.63 10.89
CA PHE A 82 13.61 8.06 11.78
C PHE A 82 14.10 8.35 13.22
N ALA A 83 15.15 7.69 13.68
CA ALA A 83 15.73 7.95 15.00
C ALA A 83 16.43 9.33 15.08
N SER A 84 16.77 9.93 13.93
CA SER A 84 17.34 11.27 13.85
C SER A 84 16.30 12.38 13.78
N LEU A 85 15.01 12.05 13.64
CA LEU A 85 13.92 13.03 13.60
C LEU A 85 13.58 13.49 15.02
N ASP A 86 13.76 14.75 15.28
CA ASP A 86 13.24 15.43 16.46
C ASP A 86 11.96 16.23 16.14
N ALA A 87 11.31 16.76 17.16
CA ALA A 87 10.10 17.55 16.98
C ALA A 87 10.32 18.78 16.06
N SER A 88 11.55 19.32 16.03
CA SER A 88 11.90 20.46 15.18
C SER A 88 12.03 20.06 13.71
N THR A 89 12.59 18.87 13.45
CA THR A 89 12.76 18.32 12.10
C THR A 89 11.40 17.88 11.53
N PHE A 90 10.55 17.31 12.36
CA PHE A 90 9.20 16.87 11.96
C PHE A 90 8.30 18.04 11.56
N ASN A 91 8.40 19.16 12.27
CA ASN A 91 7.59 20.36 12.05
C ASN A 91 8.18 21.32 11.01
N ASP A 92 9.44 21.19 10.67
CA ASP A 92 10.15 22.06 9.73
C ASP A 92 10.59 21.31 8.47
N ARG A 93 9.73 21.31 7.47
CA ARG A 93 9.97 20.63 6.17
C ARG A 93 11.14 21.19 5.38
N SER A 94 11.75 22.32 5.79
CA SER A 94 12.98 22.86 5.17
C SER A 94 14.22 22.08 5.60
N LYS A 95 14.17 21.39 6.73
CA LYS A 95 15.26 20.55 7.23
C LYS A 95 15.25 19.19 6.55
N LYS A 96 16.37 18.85 5.92
CA LYS A 96 16.53 17.50 5.33
C LYS A 96 16.81 16.49 6.43
N PRO A 97 16.04 15.38 6.50
CA PRO A 97 16.34 14.31 7.44
C PRO A 97 17.68 13.64 7.10
N LYS A 98 18.31 13.03 8.10
CA LYS A 98 19.45 12.15 7.83
C LYS A 98 18.96 10.93 7.05
N MET A 99 19.82 10.46 6.13
CA MET A 99 19.55 9.28 5.33
C MET A 99 20.46 8.12 5.78
N ILE A 100 19.88 6.94 5.88
CA ILE A 100 20.61 5.68 6.00
C ILE A 100 20.69 5.08 4.61
N THR A 101 21.91 4.80 4.16
CA THR A 101 22.15 4.11 2.89
C THR A 101 22.87 2.80 3.13
N GLY A 102 22.58 1.80 2.33
CA GLY A 102 23.25 0.50 2.43
C GLY A 102 23.11 -0.32 1.15
N GLU A 103 23.69 -1.50 1.19
CA GLU A 103 23.58 -2.51 0.14
C GLU A 103 23.24 -3.86 0.77
N LEU A 104 22.36 -4.61 0.12
CA LEU A 104 21.95 -5.95 0.57
C LEU A 104 23.15 -6.90 0.57
N ASN A 105 23.38 -7.56 1.68
CA ASN A 105 24.37 -8.63 1.77
C ASN A 105 23.86 -9.93 1.10
N ALA A 106 24.73 -10.95 0.99
CA ALA A 106 24.39 -12.20 0.30
C ALA A 106 23.16 -12.90 0.89
N THR A 107 23.03 -12.92 2.22
CA THR A 107 21.87 -13.53 2.90
C THR A 107 20.59 -12.75 2.60
N GLN A 108 20.64 -11.43 2.63
CA GLN A 108 19.48 -10.58 2.31
C GLN A 108 19.03 -10.77 0.85
N LYS A 109 19.98 -10.88 -0.10
CA LYS A 109 19.67 -11.16 -1.51
C LYS A 109 19.03 -12.54 -1.70
N GLU A 110 19.39 -13.52 -0.90
CA GLU A 110 18.75 -14.84 -0.93
C GLU A 110 17.32 -14.79 -0.38
N LEU A 111 17.13 -14.17 0.78
CA LEU A 111 15.79 -13.95 1.37
C LEU A 111 14.86 -13.16 0.43
N SER A 112 15.41 -12.13 -0.25
CA SER A 112 14.69 -11.37 -1.26
C SER A 112 14.16 -12.27 -2.38
N ARG A 113 15.03 -13.14 -2.93
CA ARG A 113 14.61 -14.09 -3.97
C ARG A 113 13.54 -15.06 -3.49
N GLU A 114 13.67 -15.57 -2.26
CA GLU A 114 12.67 -16.46 -1.66
C GLU A 114 11.31 -15.79 -1.48
N LEU A 115 11.27 -14.53 -1.09
CA LEU A 115 10.04 -13.75 -0.95
C LEU A 115 9.43 -13.43 -2.31
N LYS A 116 10.25 -12.96 -3.27
CA LYS A 116 9.83 -12.61 -4.63
C LYS A 116 9.06 -13.75 -5.31
N VAL A 117 9.54 -14.99 -5.21
CA VAL A 117 8.90 -16.16 -5.86
C VAL A 117 7.61 -16.62 -5.18
N LYS A 118 7.29 -16.12 -3.97
CA LYS A 118 6.04 -16.45 -3.28
C LYS A 118 4.87 -15.57 -3.73
N PHE A 119 5.14 -14.33 -4.12
CA PHE A 119 4.11 -13.36 -4.47
C PHE A 119 3.14 -13.82 -5.57
N PRO A 120 3.58 -14.44 -6.70
CA PRO A 120 2.68 -14.89 -7.75
C PRO A 120 1.61 -15.86 -7.25
N ALA A 121 1.97 -16.81 -6.39
CA ALA A 121 1.01 -17.78 -5.84
C ALA A 121 -0.06 -17.09 -4.98
N TYR A 122 0.37 -16.14 -4.15
CA TYR A 122 -0.56 -15.35 -3.35
C TYR A 122 -1.49 -14.50 -4.23
N LEU A 123 -0.92 -13.70 -5.14
CA LEU A 123 -1.71 -12.86 -6.04
C LEU A 123 -2.77 -13.67 -6.80
N ASN A 124 -2.36 -14.78 -7.39
CA ASN A 124 -3.25 -15.65 -8.18
C ASN A 124 -4.39 -16.23 -7.33
N SER A 125 -4.14 -16.49 -6.04
CA SER A 125 -5.17 -16.97 -5.11
C SER A 125 -6.30 -15.98 -4.87
N LEU A 126 -6.04 -14.67 -5.03
CA LEU A 126 -7.03 -13.60 -4.86
C LEU A 126 -8.04 -13.53 -6.02
N ASN A 127 -7.73 -14.12 -7.18
CA ASN A 127 -8.58 -14.13 -8.37
C ASN A 127 -9.11 -12.75 -8.76
N LEU A 128 -8.24 -11.73 -8.69
CA LEU A 128 -8.58 -10.34 -8.98
C LEU A 128 -8.88 -10.13 -10.46
N LYS A 129 -9.87 -9.28 -10.75
CA LYS A 129 -10.30 -9.00 -12.13
C LYS A 129 -10.13 -7.53 -12.46
N ASP A 130 -9.76 -7.27 -13.71
CA ASP A 130 -9.76 -5.93 -14.30
C ASP A 130 -11.20 -5.41 -14.55
N ALA A 131 -11.32 -4.20 -15.08
CA ALA A 131 -12.61 -3.58 -15.40
C ALA A 131 -13.39 -4.30 -16.52
N LYS A 132 -12.73 -5.17 -17.29
CA LYS A 132 -13.36 -5.99 -18.34
C LYS A 132 -13.75 -7.39 -17.86
N GLY A 133 -13.43 -7.72 -16.60
CA GLY A 133 -13.68 -9.02 -16.00
C GLY A 133 -12.60 -10.07 -16.26
N HIS A 134 -11.46 -9.71 -16.87
CA HIS A 134 -10.34 -10.63 -17.07
C HIS A 134 -9.59 -10.83 -15.76
N VAL A 135 -9.26 -12.07 -15.44
CA VAL A 135 -8.45 -12.39 -14.27
C VAL A 135 -7.02 -11.90 -14.49
N LEU A 136 -6.52 -11.17 -13.51
CA LEU A 136 -5.13 -10.72 -13.46
C LEU A 136 -4.29 -11.78 -12.75
N SER A 137 -3.18 -12.17 -13.36
CA SER A 137 -2.32 -13.24 -12.85
C SER A 137 -0.85 -12.97 -13.13
N LEU A 138 -0.01 -13.71 -12.41
CA LEU A 138 1.45 -13.79 -12.63
C LEU A 138 1.84 -15.25 -12.83
N ASP A 139 2.82 -15.49 -13.67
CA ASP A 139 3.50 -16.77 -13.79
C ASP A 139 4.55 -16.98 -12.69
N GLU A 140 5.27 -18.09 -12.69
CA GLU A 140 6.31 -18.42 -11.73
C GLU A 140 7.51 -17.44 -11.73
N ASN A 141 7.70 -16.71 -12.82
CA ASN A 141 8.73 -15.69 -12.97
C ASN A 141 8.27 -14.30 -12.53
N GLY A 142 6.99 -14.16 -12.11
CA GLY A 142 6.39 -12.89 -11.75
C GLY A 142 5.97 -12.03 -12.94
N GLU A 143 5.84 -12.65 -14.14
CA GLU A 143 5.37 -12.03 -15.37
C GLU A 143 3.88 -12.29 -15.58
N GLY A 144 3.19 -11.39 -16.30
CA GLY A 144 1.81 -11.62 -16.68
C GLY A 144 0.92 -10.39 -16.58
N SER A 145 -0.39 -10.62 -16.67
CA SER A 145 -1.37 -9.55 -16.80
C SER A 145 -1.46 -8.61 -15.59
N PHE A 146 -1.10 -9.07 -14.38
CA PHE A 146 -1.03 -8.17 -13.23
C PHE A 146 0.17 -7.21 -13.34
N LYS A 147 1.33 -7.67 -13.83
CA LYS A 147 2.49 -6.81 -14.07
C LYS A 147 2.17 -5.75 -15.14
N GLU A 148 1.48 -6.16 -16.21
CA GLU A 148 1.01 -5.24 -17.25
C GLU A 148 0.03 -4.20 -16.67
N TYR A 149 -0.85 -4.62 -15.76
CA TYR A 149 -1.76 -3.71 -15.07
C TYR A 149 -1.01 -2.67 -14.22
N ILE A 150 0.00 -3.07 -13.45
CA ILE A 150 0.85 -2.15 -12.67
C ILE A 150 1.58 -1.18 -13.60
N ASN A 151 2.17 -1.70 -14.70
CA ASN A 151 2.85 -0.86 -15.69
C ASN A 151 1.89 0.17 -16.33
N ALA A 152 0.66 -0.23 -16.63
CA ALA A 152 -0.36 0.65 -17.18
C ALA A 152 -0.78 1.75 -16.20
N LEU A 153 -0.84 1.48 -14.89
CA LEU A 153 -1.12 2.49 -13.87
C LEU A 153 -0.03 3.58 -13.85
N ILE A 154 1.24 3.18 -13.88
CA ILE A 154 2.38 4.11 -13.86
C ILE A 154 2.42 4.91 -15.19
N SER A 155 2.19 4.24 -16.33
CA SER A 155 2.13 4.89 -17.65
C SER A 155 0.99 5.92 -17.74
N LYS A 156 -0.18 5.59 -17.19
CA LYS A 156 -1.32 6.52 -17.07
C LYS A 156 -0.96 7.72 -16.22
N ALA A 157 -0.33 7.51 -15.07
CA ALA A 157 0.11 8.59 -14.18
C ALA A 157 1.07 9.56 -14.89
N PHE A 158 2.07 9.04 -15.61
CA PHE A 158 2.98 9.87 -16.40
C PHE A 158 2.24 10.65 -17.50
N THR A 159 1.32 10.00 -18.21
CA THR A 159 0.57 10.62 -19.30
C THR A 159 -0.32 11.76 -18.78
N ALA A 160 -0.92 11.61 -17.59
CA ALA A 160 -1.76 12.62 -16.96
C ALA A 160 -0.97 13.85 -16.44
N THR A 161 0.35 13.72 -16.27
CA THR A 161 1.20 14.81 -15.77
C THR A 161 1.25 15.98 -16.77
N LYS A 162 1.14 17.21 -16.27
CA LYS A 162 1.18 18.43 -17.12
C LYS A 162 2.51 18.54 -17.87
N SER A 163 2.48 19.09 -19.07
CA SER A 163 3.67 19.21 -19.93
C SER A 163 4.82 20.00 -19.31
N SER A 164 4.53 21.00 -18.46
CA SER A 164 5.52 21.77 -17.71
C SER A 164 6.32 20.90 -16.74
N ASP A 165 5.68 19.88 -16.19
CA ASP A 165 6.30 19.01 -15.18
C ASP A 165 7.04 17.83 -15.84
N LYS A 166 6.70 17.51 -17.09
CA LYS A 166 7.37 16.45 -17.87
C LYS A 166 8.79 16.79 -18.29
N SER A 167 9.08 18.06 -18.56
CA SER A 167 10.40 18.49 -19.07
C SER A 167 11.55 18.22 -18.11
N THR A 168 11.26 18.18 -16.80
CA THR A 168 12.24 17.90 -15.74
C THR A 168 12.27 16.44 -15.30
N LEU A 169 11.28 15.64 -15.69
CA LEU A 169 11.02 14.29 -15.15
C LEU A 169 10.97 13.20 -16.22
N THR A 170 11.22 13.49 -17.51
CA THR A 170 11.13 12.44 -18.54
C THR A 170 12.38 11.54 -18.50
N PRO A 171 12.30 10.36 -17.88
CA PRO A 171 13.42 9.44 -17.87
C PRO A 171 13.74 8.94 -19.28
N LYS A 172 15.01 8.62 -19.54
CA LYS A 172 15.49 8.18 -20.87
C LYS A 172 14.85 6.89 -21.38
N PHE A 173 14.18 6.13 -20.51
CA PHE A 173 13.53 4.85 -20.84
C PHE A 173 12.07 5.00 -21.29
N ILE A 174 11.50 6.20 -21.28
CA ILE A 174 10.12 6.41 -21.70
C ILE A 174 10.07 6.59 -23.23
N THR A 175 9.23 5.77 -23.86
CA THR A 175 8.97 5.82 -25.30
C THR A 175 7.57 6.35 -25.57
N LEU A 176 7.42 7.21 -26.57
CA LEU A 176 6.11 7.65 -27.03
C LEU A 176 5.47 6.52 -27.83
N ASP A 177 4.31 6.04 -27.38
CA ASP A 177 3.49 5.12 -28.17
C ASP A 177 2.72 5.89 -29.23
N THR A 178 3.11 5.72 -30.48
CA THR A 178 2.46 6.35 -31.64
C THR A 178 1.50 5.43 -32.38
N GLN A 179 1.32 4.19 -31.90
CA GLN A 179 0.51 3.16 -32.61
C GLN A 179 -0.95 3.13 -32.17
N GLY A 180 -1.32 3.82 -31.08
CA GLY A 180 -2.70 3.87 -30.60
C GLY A 180 -3.45 5.15 -30.99
N CYS A 181 -4.79 5.11 -30.96
CA CYS A 181 -5.66 6.28 -31.19
C CYS A 181 -5.52 7.39 -30.13
N SER A 182 -4.73 7.17 -29.09
CA SER A 182 -4.35 8.16 -28.09
C SER A 182 -2.84 8.13 -27.90
N LEU A 183 -2.20 9.30 -28.01
CA LEU A 183 -0.79 9.48 -27.66
C LEU A 183 -0.59 9.04 -26.20
N GLY A 184 0.10 7.93 -25.98
CA GLY A 184 0.46 7.39 -24.67
C GLY A 184 1.97 7.22 -24.55
N TYR A 185 2.45 7.08 -23.33
CA TYR A 185 3.84 6.74 -23.06
C TYR A 185 3.90 5.31 -22.57
N THR A 186 4.85 4.53 -23.09
CA THR A 186 5.12 3.16 -22.66
C THR A 186 6.56 3.04 -22.20
N PHE A 187 6.78 2.16 -21.27
CA PHE A 187 8.10 1.75 -20.78
C PHE A 187 8.00 0.34 -20.20
N LYS A 188 9.13 -0.28 -19.95
CA LYS A 188 9.17 -1.52 -19.20
C LYS A 188 9.17 -1.21 -17.71
N LEU A 189 8.40 -1.97 -16.93
CA LEU A 189 8.32 -1.78 -15.48
C LEU A 189 9.71 -1.87 -14.83
N GLU A 190 10.54 -2.80 -15.29
CA GLU A 190 11.90 -3.01 -14.80
C GLU A 190 12.77 -1.75 -14.96
N ASP A 191 12.68 -1.10 -16.12
CA ASP A 191 13.46 0.12 -16.40
C ASP A 191 13.01 1.27 -15.50
N PHE A 192 11.70 1.36 -15.22
CA PHE A 192 11.17 2.33 -14.26
C PHE A 192 11.68 2.02 -12.84
N ILE A 193 11.53 0.77 -12.38
CA ILE A 193 11.97 0.36 -11.04
C ILE A 193 13.48 0.53 -10.88
N ALA A 194 14.29 0.19 -11.90
CA ALA A 194 15.74 0.39 -11.88
C ALA A 194 16.16 1.86 -11.74
N SER A 195 15.27 2.81 -12.06
CA SER A 195 15.52 4.24 -11.85
C SER A 195 15.26 4.71 -10.41
N LEU A 196 14.62 3.87 -9.61
CA LEU A 196 14.31 4.14 -8.20
C LEU A 196 15.42 3.59 -7.28
N LYS A 197 15.34 3.94 -6.01
CA LYS A 197 16.13 3.33 -4.94
C LYS A 197 15.13 2.71 -3.97
N ARG A 198 15.33 1.45 -3.59
CA ARG A 198 14.48 0.86 -2.56
C ARG A 198 14.69 1.55 -1.21
N ALA A 199 13.62 1.71 -0.43
CA ALA A 199 13.71 2.34 0.88
C ALA A 199 14.16 1.35 1.95
N LYS A 200 13.72 0.11 1.89
CA LYS A 200 13.87 -0.87 2.97
C LYS A 200 14.88 -1.95 2.61
N ALA A 201 15.62 -2.43 3.62
CA ALA A 201 16.41 -3.66 3.52
C ALA A 201 15.48 -4.90 3.52
N VAL A 202 16.04 -6.09 3.43
CA VAL A 202 15.30 -7.36 3.54
C VAL A 202 15.45 -7.90 4.97
N VAL A 203 14.41 -8.26 5.66
CA VAL A 203 12.98 -8.31 5.34
C VAL A 203 12.38 -6.94 5.60
N ALA A 204 11.49 -6.47 4.73
CA ALA A 204 11.08 -5.06 4.71
C ALA A 204 10.07 -4.70 5.83
N PHE A 205 9.20 -5.63 6.22
CA PHE A 205 8.09 -5.40 7.16
C PHE A 205 8.16 -6.33 8.38
N ASP A 206 8.17 -7.66 8.23
CA ASP A 206 8.32 -8.57 9.35
C ASP A 206 9.80 -8.86 9.63
N GLY A 207 10.48 -7.93 10.27
CA GLY A 207 11.92 -8.01 10.57
C GLY A 207 12.29 -9.29 11.33
N LEU A 208 13.37 -9.98 10.90
CA LEU A 208 13.80 -11.23 11.53
C LEU A 208 14.27 -11.04 12.98
N GLY A 209 14.75 -9.87 13.32
CA GLY A 209 15.11 -9.47 14.69
C GLY A 209 13.98 -8.73 15.42
N LEU A 210 12.76 -8.67 14.87
CA LEU A 210 11.63 -7.92 15.42
C LEU A 210 11.92 -6.41 15.53
N GLU A 211 12.71 -5.88 14.61
CA GLU A 211 13.20 -4.50 14.64
C GLU A 211 12.34 -3.50 13.85
N ASN A 212 11.37 -3.98 13.11
CA ASN A 212 10.50 -3.13 12.30
C ASN A 212 9.28 -2.65 13.10
N PRO A 213 8.77 -1.43 12.84
CA PRO A 213 7.58 -0.90 13.52
C PRO A 213 6.35 -1.80 13.40
N GLU A 214 6.25 -2.54 12.32
CA GLU A 214 5.17 -3.48 12.06
C GLU A 214 5.21 -4.66 13.06
N ASN A 215 6.39 -5.07 13.54
CA ASN A 215 6.49 -6.08 14.59
C ASN A 215 5.89 -5.57 15.91
N ASP A 216 6.11 -4.30 16.27
CA ASP A 216 5.51 -3.65 17.45
C ASP A 216 3.98 -3.56 17.31
N LEU A 217 3.49 -3.29 16.09
CA LEU A 217 2.05 -3.24 15.82
C LEU A 217 1.33 -4.54 16.15
N PHE A 218 2.00 -5.69 15.99
CA PHE A 218 1.47 -7.00 16.32
C PHE A 218 1.81 -7.47 17.73
N GLY A 219 2.51 -6.65 18.52
CA GLY A 219 2.82 -6.90 19.91
C GLY A 219 1.58 -6.89 20.82
N ASP A 220 1.78 -7.28 22.07
CA ASP A 220 0.77 -7.16 23.12
C ASP A 220 1.41 -6.73 24.45
N SER A 221 0.62 -6.62 25.52
CA SER A 221 1.10 -6.17 26.83
C SER A 221 2.19 -7.04 27.47
N LYS A 222 2.42 -8.25 26.97
CA LYS A 222 3.43 -9.20 27.47
C LYS A 222 4.64 -9.29 26.55
N THR A 223 4.40 -9.23 25.25
CA THR A 223 5.41 -9.39 24.21
C THR A 223 5.30 -8.19 23.26
N PRO A 224 6.22 -7.20 23.41
CA PRO A 224 6.08 -5.89 22.74
C PRO A 224 6.14 -5.97 21.21
N ALA A 225 6.85 -6.96 20.65
CA ALA A 225 6.99 -7.16 19.22
C ALA A 225 6.78 -8.62 18.86
N LYS A 226 6.08 -8.89 17.76
CA LYS A 226 5.79 -10.25 17.27
C LYS A 226 5.91 -10.35 15.76
N HIS A 227 6.21 -11.57 15.32
CA HIS A 227 6.10 -11.93 13.92
C HIS A 227 4.62 -12.04 13.50
N PHE A 228 4.35 -11.71 12.26
CA PHE A 228 3.02 -11.84 11.67
C PHE A 228 3.03 -12.61 10.35
N THR A 229 4.23 -13.02 9.87
CA THR A 229 4.40 -13.88 8.70
C THR A 229 5.01 -15.23 9.10
N LYS A 230 4.60 -16.30 8.44
CA LYS A 230 5.25 -17.61 8.61
C LYS A 230 6.70 -17.58 8.16
N PHE A 231 6.99 -16.80 7.12
CA PHE A 231 8.32 -16.65 6.56
C PHE A 231 9.34 -16.20 7.60
N ALA A 232 9.05 -15.11 8.31
CA ALA A 232 9.94 -14.58 9.34
C ALA A 232 9.99 -15.51 10.56
N LYS A 233 8.84 -16.03 11.02
CA LYS A 233 8.76 -16.93 12.19
C LYS A 233 9.55 -18.23 12.01
N GLU A 234 9.60 -18.79 10.81
CA GLU A 234 10.35 -20.01 10.51
C GLU A 234 11.88 -19.78 10.46
N ARG A 235 12.32 -18.55 10.36
CA ARG A 235 13.75 -18.17 10.18
C ARG A 235 14.35 -17.41 11.35
N SER A 236 13.56 -17.18 12.37
CA SER A 236 14.02 -16.38 13.52
C SER A 236 13.32 -16.79 14.82
N GLU A 237 13.90 -16.35 15.92
CA GLU A 237 13.27 -16.44 17.23
C GLU A 237 12.12 -15.43 17.37
N GLY A 238 11.36 -15.50 18.42
CA GLY A 238 10.25 -14.60 18.70
C GLY A 238 8.90 -15.31 18.66
N GLU A 239 7.88 -14.63 19.13
CA GLU A 239 6.51 -15.14 19.13
C GLU A 239 5.77 -14.75 17.84
N MET A 240 4.86 -15.62 17.42
CA MET A 240 3.91 -15.31 16.36
C MET A 240 2.69 -14.59 16.93
N ALA A 241 2.21 -13.56 16.30
CA ALA A 241 0.94 -12.93 16.63
C ALA A 241 -0.23 -13.91 16.47
N LYS A 242 -1.31 -13.69 17.19
CA LYS A 242 -2.51 -14.54 17.07
C LYS A 242 -3.08 -14.41 15.65
N ALA A 243 -3.42 -15.54 15.05
CA ALA A 243 -4.01 -15.56 13.71
C ALA A 243 -5.28 -14.67 13.57
N SER A 244 -6.06 -14.54 14.66
CA SER A 244 -7.22 -13.65 14.70
C SER A 244 -6.79 -12.18 14.59
N VAL A 245 -5.71 -11.77 15.24
CA VAL A 245 -5.18 -10.40 15.17
C VAL A 245 -4.63 -10.11 13.79
N ILE A 246 -3.83 -11.03 13.23
CA ILE A 246 -3.31 -10.90 11.86
C ILE A 246 -4.46 -10.73 10.87
N LYS A 247 -5.48 -11.59 10.94
CA LYS A 247 -6.68 -11.48 10.11
C LYS A 247 -7.36 -10.11 10.26
N MET A 248 -7.57 -9.66 11.50
CA MET A 248 -8.26 -8.40 11.80
C MET A 248 -7.49 -7.17 11.31
N MET A 249 -6.16 -7.23 11.25
CA MET A 249 -5.32 -6.14 10.77
C MET A 249 -5.26 -6.02 9.24
N ASN A 250 -5.84 -6.96 8.50
CA ASN A 250 -5.76 -7.01 7.04
C ASN A 250 -7.10 -6.64 6.39
N ALA A 251 -7.15 -5.45 5.80
CA ALA A 251 -8.33 -4.95 5.09
C ALA A 251 -8.82 -5.87 3.95
N MET A 252 -7.92 -6.64 3.33
CA MET A 252 -8.28 -7.58 2.26
C MET A 252 -9.27 -8.64 2.69
N ASN A 253 -9.28 -9.00 3.98
CA ASN A 253 -10.19 -10.01 4.54
C ASN A 253 -11.65 -9.53 4.63
N TYR A 254 -11.89 -8.21 4.52
CA TYR A 254 -13.20 -7.60 4.74
C TYR A 254 -13.77 -6.89 3.50
N THR A 255 -13.07 -6.91 2.37
CA THR A 255 -13.50 -6.18 1.15
C THR A 255 -14.89 -6.61 0.65
N LYS A 256 -15.33 -7.84 0.97
CA LYS A 256 -16.65 -8.39 0.62
C LYS A 256 -17.71 -8.15 1.69
N ASN A 257 -17.40 -7.45 2.78
CA ASN A 257 -18.38 -7.10 3.79
C ASN A 257 -19.46 -6.21 3.16
N GLU A 258 -20.73 -6.60 3.31
CA GLU A 258 -21.86 -5.86 2.74
C GLU A 258 -22.03 -4.48 3.40
N GLU A 259 -21.69 -4.37 4.68
CA GLU A 259 -21.73 -3.13 5.47
C GLU A 259 -20.50 -2.23 5.27
N ALA A 260 -19.49 -2.68 4.52
CA ALA A 260 -18.33 -1.86 4.20
C ALA A 260 -18.71 -0.57 3.49
N ALA A 261 -17.95 0.49 3.70
CA ALA A 261 -18.11 1.77 3.04
C ALA A 261 -18.31 1.60 1.53
N LYS A 262 -19.12 2.46 0.93
CA LYS A 262 -19.46 2.37 -0.49
C LYS A 262 -18.39 3.01 -1.38
N PHE A 263 -17.74 4.09 -0.92
CA PHE A 263 -16.86 4.93 -1.73
C PHE A 263 -15.44 4.88 -1.17
N TYR A 264 -14.49 4.62 -2.05
CA TYR A 264 -13.06 4.58 -1.72
C TYR A 264 -12.28 5.45 -2.70
N ARG A 265 -11.41 6.30 -2.17
CA ARG A 265 -10.38 7.00 -2.91
C ARG A 265 -9.03 6.51 -2.42
N ILE A 266 -8.22 5.97 -3.33
CA ILE A 266 -6.90 5.45 -3.00
C ILE A 266 -5.88 6.13 -3.90
N ARG A 267 -4.80 6.61 -3.32
CA ARG A 267 -3.70 7.25 -4.05
C ARG A 267 -2.37 6.64 -3.64
N GLN A 268 -1.49 6.43 -4.62
CA GLN A 268 -0.13 5.95 -4.39
C GLN A 268 0.83 6.75 -5.28
N GLY A 269 1.92 7.26 -4.69
CA GLY A 269 2.98 7.89 -5.46
C GLY A 269 3.74 6.87 -6.32
N THR A 270 4.10 7.23 -7.57
CA THR A 270 4.88 6.31 -8.41
C THR A 270 6.32 6.15 -7.91
N ASN A 271 6.85 7.15 -7.20
CA ASN A 271 8.19 7.11 -6.60
C ASN A 271 8.17 6.65 -5.14
N ASP A 272 7.04 6.12 -4.67
CA ASP A 272 6.96 5.50 -3.36
C ASP A 272 7.72 4.17 -3.37
N THR A 273 8.77 4.11 -2.58
CA THR A 273 9.60 2.91 -2.39
C THR A 273 9.56 2.38 -0.96
N ASP A 274 8.72 2.95 -0.11
CA ASP A 274 8.39 2.41 1.21
C ASP A 274 7.32 1.33 1.12
N LEU A 275 6.44 1.42 0.10
CA LEU A 275 5.34 0.51 -0.16
C LEU A 275 5.29 0.14 -1.65
N ALA A 276 5.17 -1.14 -1.96
CA ALA A 276 4.98 -1.59 -3.34
C ALA A 276 3.60 -1.16 -3.88
N LEU A 277 3.56 -0.57 -5.10
CA LEU A 277 2.30 -0.18 -5.77
C LEU A 277 1.33 -1.37 -5.92
N ALA A 278 1.85 -2.59 -5.93
CA ALA A 278 1.04 -3.81 -5.96
C ALA A 278 0.05 -3.91 -4.78
N VAL A 279 0.42 -3.44 -3.59
CA VAL A 279 -0.40 -3.55 -2.37
C VAL A 279 -1.70 -2.73 -2.47
N PRO A 280 -1.68 -1.41 -2.68
CA PRO A 280 -2.91 -0.65 -2.87
C PRO A 280 -3.65 -1.02 -4.16
N ALA A 281 -2.95 -1.52 -5.19
CA ALA A 281 -3.59 -2.03 -6.40
C ALA A 281 -4.44 -3.28 -6.14
N MET A 282 -3.93 -4.23 -5.35
CA MET A 282 -4.69 -5.41 -4.91
C MET A 282 -5.92 -5.01 -4.09
N LEU A 283 -5.77 -4.09 -3.14
CA LEU A 283 -6.89 -3.57 -2.34
C LEU A 283 -7.96 -2.93 -3.24
N ALA A 284 -7.55 -2.04 -4.14
CA ALA A 284 -8.46 -1.35 -5.06
C ALA A 284 -9.21 -2.31 -5.98
N LEU A 285 -8.52 -3.32 -6.52
CA LEU A 285 -9.13 -4.36 -7.35
C LEU A 285 -10.11 -5.22 -6.54
N SER A 286 -9.73 -5.65 -5.33
CA SER A 286 -10.59 -6.46 -4.46
C SER A 286 -11.87 -5.72 -4.11
N LEU A 287 -11.78 -4.43 -3.75
CA LEU A 287 -12.94 -3.58 -3.48
C LEU A 287 -13.83 -3.40 -4.72
N LYS A 288 -13.24 -3.13 -5.90
CA LYS A 288 -13.99 -3.05 -7.17
C LYS A 288 -14.69 -4.37 -7.49
N ASN A 289 -14.02 -5.49 -7.31
CA ASN A 289 -14.59 -6.82 -7.55
C ASN A 289 -15.72 -7.16 -6.54
N ALA A 290 -15.71 -6.55 -5.36
CA ALA A 290 -16.79 -6.61 -4.39
C ALA A 290 -17.92 -5.59 -4.64
N GLY A 291 -17.89 -4.86 -5.76
CA GLY A 291 -18.94 -3.91 -6.15
C GLY A 291 -18.84 -2.55 -5.47
N LYS A 292 -17.73 -2.22 -4.81
CA LYS A 292 -17.53 -0.88 -4.23
C LYS A 292 -17.10 0.12 -5.30
N GLU A 293 -17.45 1.39 -5.11
CA GLU A 293 -17.01 2.48 -5.99
C GLU A 293 -15.62 2.95 -5.59
N VAL A 294 -14.62 2.66 -6.42
CA VAL A 294 -13.21 2.90 -6.11
C VAL A 294 -12.56 3.79 -7.15
N ASP A 295 -12.09 4.94 -6.69
CA ASP A 295 -11.24 5.88 -7.40
C ASP A 295 -9.78 5.62 -7.00
N PHE A 296 -9.07 4.83 -7.82
CA PHE A 296 -7.67 4.47 -7.58
C PHE A 296 -6.77 5.04 -8.67
N GLU A 297 -5.75 5.78 -8.25
CA GLU A 297 -4.73 6.33 -9.14
C GLU A 297 -3.33 6.23 -8.54
N ALA A 298 -2.36 5.91 -9.40
CA ALA A 298 -0.96 6.21 -9.16
C ALA A 298 -0.71 7.68 -9.53
N VAL A 299 0.13 8.38 -8.74
CA VAL A 299 0.42 9.81 -8.95
C VAL A 299 1.89 9.99 -9.26
N TRP A 300 2.17 10.49 -10.47
CA TRP A 300 3.54 10.58 -10.99
C TRP A 300 4.45 11.45 -10.13
N GLY A 301 5.64 10.93 -9.83
CA GLY A 301 6.71 11.62 -9.13
C GLY A 301 6.51 11.81 -7.63
N GLN A 302 5.34 11.48 -7.09
CA GLN A 302 5.12 11.52 -5.64
C GLN A 302 5.78 10.33 -4.96
N GLY A 303 6.39 10.59 -3.79
CA GLY A 303 6.94 9.56 -2.92
C GLY A 303 5.90 9.05 -1.91
N HIS A 304 6.39 8.41 -0.85
CA HIS A 304 5.56 7.96 0.28
C HIS A 304 4.99 9.17 1.04
N GLY A 305 3.71 9.44 0.88
CA GLY A 305 3.08 10.61 1.48
C GLY A 305 1.62 10.79 1.08
N GLY A 306 1.01 11.85 1.58
CA GLY A 306 -0.38 12.22 1.30
C GLY A 306 -0.56 13.72 1.16
N ASP A 307 -1.81 14.13 1.01
CA ASP A 307 -2.24 15.54 0.98
C ASP A 307 -1.60 16.39 -0.13
N TYR A 308 -1.07 15.74 -1.18
CA TYR A 308 -0.45 16.44 -2.32
C TYR A 308 -1.47 16.90 -3.39
N ASP A 309 -2.75 16.57 -3.20
CA ASP A 309 -3.84 16.87 -4.14
C ASP A 309 -5.14 17.25 -3.41
N LEU A 310 -5.05 18.11 -2.39
CA LEU A 310 -6.16 18.49 -1.50
C LEU A 310 -7.39 19.02 -2.25
N ASP A 311 -7.20 19.80 -3.30
CA ASP A 311 -8.31 20.33 -4.09
C ASP A 311 -9.11 19.19 -4.75
N GLU A 312 -8.43 18.16 -5.24
CA GLU A 312 -9.05 16.96 -5.82
C GLU A 312 -9.74 16.13 -4.73
N LEU A 313 -9.08 15.96 -3.57
CA LEU A 313 -9.67 15.27 -2.41
C LEU A 313 -10.97 15.93 -2.00
N PHE A 314 -11.00 17.25 -1.79
CA PHE A 314 -12.21 17.94 -1.40
C PHE A 314 -13.30 17.91 -2.49
N ALA A 315 -12.90 18.00 -3.77
CA ALA A 315 -13.84 17.84 -4.87
C ALA A 315 -14.44 16.42 -4.91
N TRP A 316 -13.63 15.38 -4.65
CA TRP A 316 -14.12 14.00 -4.51
C TRP A 316 -15.06 13.85 -3.33
N MET A 317 -14.71 14.36 -2.13
CA MET A 317 -15.58 14.33 -0.95
C MET A 317 -16.92 14.98 -1.24
N LYS A 318 -16.92 16.17 -1.88
CA LYS A 318 -18.15 16.85 -2.27
C LYS A 318 -19.00 15.97 -3.20
N ARG A 319 -18.41 15.40 -4.25
CA ARG A 319 -19.15 14.54 -5.20
C ARG A 319 -19.81 13.34 -4.54
N VAL A 320 -19.13 12.68 -3.59
CA VAL A 320 -19.71 11.48 -2.94
C VAL A 320 -20.76 11.84 -1.90
N VAL A 321 -20.61 12.98 -1.21
CA VAL A 321 -21.59 13.44 -0.21
C VAL A 321 -22.88 13.95 -0.86
N GLU A 322 -22.85 14.47 -2.09
CA GLU A 322 -24.02 14.95 -2.82
C GLU A 322 -24.84 13.80 -3.46
N ARG A 323 -24.41 12.53 -3.31
CA ARG A 323 -25.13 11.32 -3.75
C ARG A 323 -25.94 10.71 -2.61
#